data_40930512e85d76eae1baa375daac9af1
#
_entry.id   40930512e85d76eae1baa375daac9af1
#
_cell.length_a   1.000
_cell.length_b   1.000
_cell.length_c   1.000
_cell.angle_alpha   90.00
_cell.angle_beta   90.00
_cell.angle_gamma   90.00
#
_symmetry.space_group_name_H-M   'P 1'
#
loop_
_entity.id
_entity.type
_entity.pdbx_description
1 polymer ?
#
loop_
_entity_poly.entity_id
_entity_poly.type
_entity_poly.pdbx_seq_one_letter_code
_entity_poly.pdbx_strand_id
1 'polypeptide(L)'
;AATAAAHLGEEVKYIHTFASGNIIKNAYSAGIPGTDLVGIEYAVAIGAIVAKPEKQLQVINGLSAEQIQQASDMVKNKAVKVELAKVPEKLYIEVLVKGETKTAKAIIANVHTNVVYIEENGKVVLDKRQEEQSASGGYSDTEIKEILSVAKIYEYATTADLALLDKVKLSIDVNTAISNEGLANPYGLCIGRGFREDIEKGYRADSLVTYAMELASAGADARMAGADLPVVSNSGSGNQGIACTMPVVAVAKKRGVSEEQMLRAADRKSVV
;
A
#
# COMPACT_ATOMS: atom_id res chain seq x y z
N ALA A 1 5.71 14.25 0.53
CA ALA A 1 5.24 15.48 1.15
C ALA A 1 6.08 15.84 2.39
N ALA A 2 6.22 14.92 3.37
CA ALA A 2 6.98 15.20 4.59
C ALA A 2 8.40 15.72 4.32
N THR A 3 9.13 15.09 3.41
CA THR A 3 10.48 15.53 3.02
C THR A 3 10.49 16.95 2.47
N ALA A 4 9.59 17.26 1.53
CA ALA A 4 9.52 18.61 0.97
C ALA A 4 9.15 19.65 2.03
N ALA A 5 8.20 19.34 2.93
CA ALA A 5 7.80 20.24 4.01
C ALA A 5 8.92 20.46 5.05
N ALA A 6 9.68 19.43 5.39
CA ALA A 6 10.85 19.54 6.27
C ALA A 6 11.92 20.48 5.68
N HIS A 7 12.13 20.44 4.36
CA HIS A 7 13.08 21.31 3.66
C HIS A 7 12.53 22.72 3.37
N LEU A 8 11.22 22.94 3.48
CA LEU A 8 10.62 24.27 3.35
C LEU A 8 11.02 25.19 4.52
N GLY A 9 11.00 24.65 5.75
CA GLY A 9 11.40 25.37 6.95
C GLY A 9 10.44 26.51 7.35
N GLU A 10 9.21 26.51 6.85
CA GLU A 10 8.11 27.40 7.25
C GLU A 10 6.76 26.67 7.07
N GLU A 11 5.66 27.30 7.46
CA GLU A 11 4.33 26.73 7.33
C GLU A 11 3.94 26.50 5.86
N VAL A 12 3.46 25.30 5.55
CA VAL A 12 3.02 24.96 4.20
C VAL A 12 1.65 25.61 3.90
N LYS A 13 1.59 26.44 2.85
CA LYS A 13 0.36 27.12 2.40
C LYS A 13 -0.25 26.45 1.16
N TYR A 14 0.55 25.83 0.32
CA TYR A 14 0.11 25.18 -0.92
C TYR A 14 0.96 23.97 -1.26
N ILE A 15 0.31 22.92 -1.76
CA ILE A 15 0.95 21.68 -2.16
C ILE A 15 0.54 21.34 -3.59
N HIS A 16 1.53 21.06 -4.45
CA HIS A 16 1.30 20.51 -5.78
C HIS A 16 2.04 19.17 -5.91
N THR A 17 1.30 18.12 -6.18
CA THR A 17 1.80 16.76 -6.27
C THR A 17 1.59 16.21 -7.67
N PHE A 18 2.63 15.62 -8.23
CA PHE A 18 2.56 14.77 -9.40
C PHE A 18 2.87 13.33 -9.00
N ALA A 19 2.00 12.40 -9.36
CA ALA A 19 2.16 11.00 -9.02
C ALA A 19 1.91 10.09 -10.22
N SER A 20 2.60 8.95 -10.27
CA SER A 20 2.37 7.93 -11.31
C SER A 20 0.97 7.33 -11.19
N GLY A 21 0.45 6.79 -12.29
CA GLY A 21 -0.90 6.22 -12.34
C GLY A 21 -1.13 5.12 -11.31
N ASN A 22 -0.11 4.30 -11.01
CA ASN A 22 -0.21 3.27 -9.98
C ASN A 22 -0.39 3.86 -8.58
N ILE A 23 0.32 4.94 -8.26
CA ILE A 23 0.17 5.62 -6.96
C ILE A 23 -1.22 6.23 -6.84
N ILE A 24 -1.68 6.97 -7.86
CA ILE A 24 -3.02 7.58 -7.87
C ILE A 24 -4.08 6.49 -7.72
N LYS A 25 -4.03 5.44 -8.55
CA LYS A 25 -4.99 4.33 -8.50
C LYS A 25 -5.10 3.69 -7.11
N ASN A 26 -3.96 3.47 -6.44
CA ASN A 26 -3.94 2.80 -5.15
C ASN A 26 -4.36 3.72 -3.98
N ALA A 27 -4.17 5.02 -4.10
CA ALA A 27 -4.40 5.99 -3.03
C ALA A 27 -5.73 6.78 -3.19
N TYR A 28 -6.37 6.73 -4.36
CA TYR A 28 -7.53 7.57 -4.70
C TYR A 28 -8.69 7.45 -3.71
N SER A 29 -9.00 6.24 -3.28
CA SER A 29 -10.09 5.95 -2.34
C SER A 29 -9.64 5.17 -1.11
N ALA A 30 -8.34 5.19 -0.81
CA ALA A 30 -7.82 4.52 0.38
C ALA A 30 -8.08 5.37 1.63
N GLY A 31 -8.63 4.74 2.67
CA GLY A 31 -8.77 5.34 3.99
C GLY A 31 -7.40 5.62 4.62
N ILE A 32 -7.30 6.71 5.36
CA ILE A 32 -6.08 7.07 6.08
C ILE A 32 -6.18 6.53 7.50
N PRO A 33 -5.28 5.64 7.93
CA PRO A 33 -5.31 5.02 9.24
C PRO A 33 -5.47 6.04 10.39
N GLY A 34 -6.37 5.73 11.33
CA GLY A 34 -6.65 6.59 12.49
C GLY A 34 -7.46 7.86 12.17
N THR A 35 -8.07 7.95 10.99
CA THR A 35 -8.92 9.09 10.57
C THR A 35 -10.14 8.64 9.78
N ASP A 36 -11.12 9.52 9.61
CA ASP A 36 -12.25 9.34 8.68
C ASP A 36 -11.94 9.90 7.28
N LEU A 37 -10.69 10.30 7.02
CA LEU A 37 -10.28 10.91 5.76
C LEU A 37 -9.91 9.84 4.73
N VAL A 38 -10.21 10.13 3.45
CA VAL A 38 -10.00 9.20 2.34
C VAL A 38 -9.38 9.95 1.15
N GLY A 39 -8.37 9.37 0.56
CA GLY A 39 -7.80 9.83 -0.69
C GLY A 39 -6.41 10.46 -0.58
N ILE A 40 -5.81 10.62 -1.75
CA ILE A 40 -4.41 11.03 -1.89
C ILE A 40 -4.17 12.48 -1.44
N GLU A 41 -5.13 13.37 -1.64
CA GLU A 41 -5.01 14.78 -1.28
C GLU A 41 -4.84 14.94 0.23
N TYR A 42 -5.64 14.21 1.02
CA TYR A 42 -5.51 14.21 2.48
C TYR A 42 -4.20 13.57 2.95
N ALA A 43 -3.79 12.46 2.33
CA ALA A 43 -2.53 11.80 2.65
C ALA A 43 -1.33 12.73 2.41
N VAL A 44 -1.36 13.50 1.32
CA VAL A 44 -0.32 14.49 0.98
C VAL A 44 -0.33 15.66 1.96
N ALA A 45 -1.52 16.19 2.30
CA ALA A 45 -1.67 17.28 3.28
C ALA A 45 -1.13 16.87 4.66
N ILE A 46 -1.55 15.70 5.16
CA ILE A 46 -1.08 15.16 6.44
C ILE A 46 0.43 14.98 6.43
N GLY A 47 0.99 14.38 5.37
CA GLY A 47 2.44 14.23 5.27
C GLY A 47 3.20 15.55 5.32
N ALA A 48 2.66 16.61 4.72
CA ALA A 48 3.26 17.94 4.75
C ALA A 48 3.11 18.62 6.13
N ILE A 49 1.99 18.46 6.81
CA ILE A 49 1.75 19.00 8.17
C ILE A 49 2.64 18.30 9.19
N VAL A 50 2.76 16.97 9.12
CA VAL A 50 3.61 16.20 10.05
C VAL A 50 5.08 16.53 9.84
N ALA A 51 5.53 16.70 8.61
CA ALA A 51 6.88 17.10 8.19
C ALA A 51 8.02 16.31 8.87
N LYS A 52 7.82 15.00 9.13
CA LYS A 52 8.80 14.11 9.79
C LYS A 52 9.23 12.98 8.84
N PRO A 53 10.12 13.26 7.85
CA PRO A 53 10.55 12.27 6.87
C PRO A 53 11.28 11.07 7.46
N GLU A 54 11.88 11.19 8.64
CA GLU A 54 12.56 10.13 9.36
C GLU A 54 11.63 8.99 9.77
N LYS A 55 10.32 9.24 9.88
CA LYS A 55 9.30 8.20 10.11
C LYS A 55 9.03 7.32 8.89
N GLN A 56 9.53 7.69 7.72
CA GLN A 56 9.37 6.95 6.45
C GLN A 56 7.90 6.58 6.17
N LEU A 57 7.57 5.28 6.06
CA LEU A 57 6.20 4.81 5.79
C LEU A 57 5.25 4.98 6.98
N GLN A 58 5.74 5.36 8.15
CA GLN A 58 4.95 5.57 9.36
C GLN A 58 4.67 7.06 9.64
N VAL A 59 4.88 7.94 8.66
CA VAL A 59 4.67 9.41 8.81
C VAL A 59 3.28 9.76 9.36
N ILE A 60 2.27 9.00 8.98
CA ILE A 60 0.87 9.25 9.37
C ILE A 60 0.45 8.58 10.68
N ASN A 61 1.35 7.87 11.37
CA ASN A 61 1.00 7.23 12.64
C ASN A 61 1.00 8.24 13.80
N GLY A 62 -0.04 8.17 14.64
CA GLY A 62 -0.18 8.97 15.83
C GLY A 62 -0.54 10.44 15.55
N LEU A 63 -1.47 10.69 14.63
CA LEU A 63 -1.97 12.02 14.30
C LEU A 63 -2.76 12.62 15.45
N SER A 64 -2.56 13.92 15.69
CA SER A 64 -3.44 14.69 16.57
C SER A 64 -4.71 15.15 15.83
N ALA A 65 -5.78 15.41 16.60
CA ALA A 65 -7.02 15.97 16.03
C ALA A 65 -6.79 17.30 15.29
N GLU A 66 -5.84 18.10 15.77
CA GLU A 66 -5.47 19.38 15.13
C GLU A 66 -4.81 19.15 13.76
N GLN A 67 -3.91 18.19 13.64
CA GLN A 67 -3.27 17.84 12.36
C GLN A 67 -4.29 17.32 11.35
N ILE A 68 -5.24 16.50 11.79
CA ILE A 68 -6.34 15.99 10.96
C ILE A 68 -7.21 17.15 10.48
N GLN A 69 -7.57 18.09 11.38
CA GLN A 69 -8.36 19.25 11.02
C GLN A 69 -7.63 20.18 10.05
N GLN A 70 -6.35 20.48 10.29
CA GLN A 70 -5.53 21.29 9.38
C GLN A 70 -5.46 20.67 7.97
N ALA A 71 -5.25 19.35 7.88
CA ALA A 71 -5.25 18.66 6.58
C ALA A 71 -6.61 18.78 5.87
N SER A 72 -7.69 18.61 6.62
CA SER A 72 -9.05 18.78 6.12
C SER A 72 -9.27 20.18 5.56
N ASP A 73 -8.84 21.20 6.27
CA ASP A 73 -8.98 22.60 5.87
C ASP A 73 -8.14 22.92 4.63
N MET A 74 -6.91 22.42 4.54
CA MET A 74 -6.08 22.58 3.35
C MET A 74 -6.75 22.00 2.09
N VAL A 75 -7.31 20.81 2.20
CA VAL A 75 -7.98 20.16 1.05
C VAL A 75 -9.27 20.89 0.68
N LYS A 76 -10.12 21.25 1.67
CA LYS A 76 -11.36 22.01 1.45
C LYS A 76 -11.09 23.38 0.82
N ASN A 77 -10.00 24.04 1.21
CA ASN A 77 -9.59 25.34 0.67
C ASN A 77 -8.83 25.23 -0.66
N LYS A 78 -8.78 24.01 -1.25
CA LYS A 78 -8.09 23.74 -2.52
C LYS A 78 -6.60 24.11 -2.51
N ALA A 79 -5.98 24.05 -1.35
CA ALA A 79 -4.54 24.27 -1.18
C ALA A 79 -3.69 23.06 -1.57
N VAL A 80 -4.33 21.92 -1.86
CA VAL A 80 -3.68 20.69 -2.31
C VAL A 80 -4.15 20.34 -3.70
N LYS A 81 -3.20 20.16 -4.63
CA LYS A 81 -3.45 19.74 -6.00
C LYS A 81 -2.68 18.45 -6.29
N VAL A 82 -3.35 17.47 -6.89
CA VAL A 82 -2.74 16.21 -7.32
C VAL A 82 -2.98 16.03 -8.82
N GLU A 83 -1.93 15.71 -9.56
CA GLU A 83 -1.98 15.49 -11.01
C GLU A 83 -1.22 14.22 -11.41
N LEU A 84 -1.59 13.67 -12.56
CA LEU A 84 -0.90 12.52 -13.14
C LEU A 84 0.47 12.96 -13.67
N ALA A 85 1.53 12.30 -13.17
CA ALA A 85 2.87 12.45 -13.71
C ALA A 85 2.98 11.73 -15.07
N LYS A 86 3.54 12.40 -16.06
CA LYS A 86 3.83 11.83 -17.40
C LYS A 86 5.27 11.29 -17.41
N VAL A 87 5.51 10.21 -16.66
CA VAL A 87 6.82 9.59 -16.47
C VAL A 87 6.73 8.08 -16.70
N PRO A 88 7.82 7.41 -17.09
CA PRO A 88 7.82 5.96 -17.30
C PRO A 88 7.83 5.14 -16.00
N GLU A 89 8.24 5.74 -14.89
CA GLU A 89 8.39 5.07 -13.60
C GLU A 89 7.03 4.60 -13.07
N LYS A 90 6.94 3.31 -12.71
CA LYS A 90 5.73 2.72 -12.10
C LYS A 90 5.45 3.32 -10.71
N LEU A 91 6.50 3.71 -9.99
CA LEU A 91 6.42 4.43 -8.72
C LEU A 91 7.15 5.76 -8.87
N TYR A 92 6.38 6.84 -8.88
CA TYR A 92 6.88 8.20 -8.92
C TYR A 92 5.96 9.13 -8.14
N ILE A 93 6.55 9.95 -7.28
CA ILE A 93 5.84 10.98 -6.52
C ILE A 93 6.75 12.21 -6.47
N GLU A 94 6.33 13.30 -7.07
CA GLU A 94 6.93 14.62 -6.97
C GLU A 94 6.02 15.53 -6.16
N VAL A 95 6.53 16.17 -5.14
CA VAL A 95 5.78 17.10 -4.31
C VAL A 95 6.50 18.43 -4.24
N LEU A 96 5.85 19.48 -4.71
CA LEU A 96 6.24 20.87 -4.52
C LEU A 96 5.37 21.47 -3.41
N VAL A 97 6.00 21.98 -2.38
CA VAL A 97 5.35 22.75 -1.31
C VAL A 97 5.74 24.21 -1.39
N LYS A 98 4.80 25.08 -1.07
CA LYS A 98 5.00 26.53 -1.01
C LYS A 98 4.55 27.05 0.36
N GLY A 99 5.37 27.86 0.98
CA GLY A 99 5.02 28.64 2.16
C GLY A 99 4.72 30.09 1.80
N GLU A 100 4.93 30.99 2.73
CA GLU A 100 4.76 32.44 2.50
C GLU A 100 5.86 32.99 1.58
N THR A 101 7.11 32.59 1.81
CA THR A 101 8.28 33.15 1.14
C THR A 101 9.14 32.13 0.44
N LYS A 102 8.97 30.84 0.75
CA LYS A 102 9.86 29.76 0.30
C LYS A 102 9.12 28.70 -0.52
N THR A 103 9.90 27.93 -1.23
CA THR A 103 9.45 26.73 -1.93
C THR A 103 10.40 25.58 -1.66
N ALA A 104 9.86 24.35 -1.60
CA ALA A 104 10.69 23.16 -1.59
C ALA A 104 10.04 22.05 -2.42
N LYS A 105 10.89 21.24 -3.04
CA LYS A 105 10.46 20.11 -3.87
C LYS A 105 11.19 18.84 -3.43
N ALA A 106 10.47 17.72 -3.42
CA ALA A 106 11.08 16.41 -3.24
C ALA A 106 10.48 15.41 -4.25
N ILE A 107 11.31 14.49 -4.74
CA ILE A 107 10.91 13.41 -5.64
C ILE A 107 11.29 12.08 -5.02
N ILE A 108 10.33 11.15 -5.02
CA ILE A 108 10.54 9.74 -4.70
C ILE A 108 10.30 8.93 -5.98
N ALA A 109 11.22 8.02 -6.31
CA ALA A 109 11.11 7.16 -7.47
C ALA A 109 11.55 5.73 -7.15
N ASN A 110 10.98 4.76 -7.89
CA ASN A 110 11.28 3.33 -7.88
C ASN A 110 10.96 2.58 -6.59
N VAL A 111 11.31 3.12 -5.41
CA VAL A 111 11.02 2.55 -4.08
C VAL A 111 10.37 3.61 -3.21
N HIS A 112 9.38 3.23 -2.39
CA HIS A 112 8.56 4.16 -1.60
C HIS A 112 9.32 5.07 -0.63
N THR A 113 10.52 4.67 -0.21
CA THR A 113 11.37 5.44 0.71
C THR A 113 12.57 6.10 0.02
N ASN A 114 12.70 5.93 -1.30
CA ASN A 114 13.85 6.39 -2.04
C ASN A 114 13.65 7.82 -2.54
N VAL A 115 14.19 8.78 -1.81
CA VAL A 115 14.22 10.19 -2.20
C VAL A 115 15.37 10.41 -3.18
N VAL A 116 15.03 10.69 -4.44
CA VAL A 116 16.00 10.87 -5.54
C VAL A 116 16.30 12.33 -5.85
N TYR A 117 15.48 13.25 -5.39
CA TYR A 117 15.67 14.69 -5.65
C TYR A 117 15.13 15.55 -4.54
N ILE A 118 15.86 16.59 -4.17
CA ILE A 118 15.44 17.65 -3.24
C ILE A 118 15.90 19.00 -3.78
N GLU A 119 14.99 19.98 -3.74
CA GLU A 119 15.25 21.37 -4.13
C GLU A 119 14.67 22.33 -3.08
N GLU A 120 15.40 23.38 -2.73
CA GLU A 120 15.00 24.46 -1.84
C GLU A 120 15.14 25.80 -2.57
N ASN A 121 14.05 26.55 -2.71
CA ASN A 121 14.02 27.86 -3.39
C ASN A 121 14.71 27.87 -4.76
N GLY A 122 14.51 26.82 -5.56
CA GLY A 122 15.13 26.65 -6.87
C GLY A 122 16.58 26.15 -6.83
N LYS A 123 17.17 25.96 -5.65
CA LYS A 123 18.51 25.39 -5.50
C LYS A 123 18.45 23.90 -5.23
N VAL A 124 19.11 23.11 -6.06
CA VAL A 124 19.20 21.65 -5.90
C VAL A 124 20.06 21.30 -4.69
N VAL A 125 19.51 20.53 -3.75
CA VAL A 125 20.19 20.02 -2.55
C VAL A 125 20.61 18.57 -2.74
N LEU A 126 19.77 17.77 -3.43
CA LEU A 126 20.03 16.37 -3.74
C LEU A 126 19.57 16.08 -5.17
N ASP A 127 20.41 15.42 -5.98
CA ASP A 127 20.02 14.87 -7.26
C ASP A 127 20.69 13.51 -7.51
N LYS A 128 19.94 12.44 -7.36
CA LYS A 128 20.34 11.05 -7.62
C LYS A 128 19.63 10.43 -8.82
N ARG A 129 18.90 11.21 -9.60
CA ARG A 129 18.06 10.70 -10.70
C ARG A 129 18.84 9.97 -11.79
N GLN A 130 20.09 10.36 -12.01
CA GLN A 130 20.96 9.68 -12.99
C GLN A 130 21.62 8.42 -12.44
N GLU A 131 21.93 8.38 -11.15
CA GLU A 131 22.55 7.22 -10.49
C GLU A 131 21.58 6.02 -10.43
N GLU A 132 20.30 6.29 -10.29
CA GLU A 132 19.23 5.29 -10.16
C GLU A 132 18.89 4.58 -11.48
N GLN A 133 19.14 5.19 -12.62
CA GLN A 133 19.02 4.48 -13.91
C GLN A 133 20.05 3.36 -14.05
N SER A 134 21.13 3.41 -13.27
CA SER A 134 22.23 2.43 -13.26
C SER A 134 22.13 1.44 -12.09
N ALA A 135 21.31 1.72 -11.07
CA ALA A 135 21.32 1.03 -9.78
C ALA A 135 20.06 0.22 -9.47
N SER A 136 19.27 -0.20 -10.47
CA SER A 136 18.27 -1.23 -10.24
C SER A 136 18.99 -2.55 -9.96
N GLY A 137 19.35 -2.78 -8.69
CA GLY A 137 19.97 -4.02 -8.20
C GLY A 137 19.05 -5.24 -8.25
N GLY A 138 18.08 -5.23 -9.16
CA GLY A 138 17.19 -6.33 -9.50
C GLY A 138 17.45 -6.81 -10.92
N TYR A 139 17.01 -8.01 -11.20
CA TYR A 139 17.03 -8.55 -12.57
C TYR A 139 16.20 -7.64 -13.49
N SER A 140 16.71 -7.40 -14.70
CA SER A 140 15.94 -6.74 -15.77
C SER A 140 14.72 -7.58 -16.17
N ASP A 141 13.71 -6.95 -16.77
CA ASP A 141 12.54 -7.69 -17.28
C ASP A 141 12.92 -8.81 -18.26
N THR A 142 14.02 -8.65 -18.98
CA THR A 142 14.55 -9.68 -19.90
C THR A 142 15.15 -10.86 -19.12
N GLU A 143 16.01 -10.59 -18.14
CA GLU A 143 16.59 -11.63 -17.28
C GLU A 143 15.51 -12.37 -16.48
N ILE A 144 14.50 -11.66 -15.97
CA ILE A 144 13.36 -12.29 -15.30
C ILE A 144 12.62 -13.24 -16.24
N LYS A 145 12.34 -12.83 -17.48
CA LYS A 145 11.67 -13.70 -18.48
C LYS A 145 12.48 -14.92 -18.87
N GLU A 146 13.81 -14.84 -18.86
CA GLU A 146 14.70 -15.98 -19.12
C GLU A 146 14.78 -16.96 -17.94
N ILE A 147 14.73 -16.42 -16.72
CA ILE A 147 14.85 -17.20 -15.48
C ILE A 147 13.50 -17.82 -15.09
N LEU A 148 12.39 -17.07 -15.19
CA LEU A 148 11.08 -17.51 -14.70
C LEU A 148 10.30 -18.27 -15.80
N SER A 149 9.80 -19.43 -15.41
CA SER A 149 8.76 -20.16 -16.14
C SER A 149 7.77 -20.74 -15.13
N VAL A 150 6.55 -21.03 -15.57
CA VAL A 150 5.53 -21.67 -14.71
C VAL A 150 6.06 -22.99 -14.12
N ALA A 151 6.84 -23.75 -14.90
CA ALA A 151 7.45 -24.99 -14.43
C ALA A 151 8.45 -24.76 -13.29
N LYS A 152 9.35 -23.78 -13.42
CA LYS A 152 10.33 -23.42 -12.37
C LYS A 152 9.67 -22.87 -11.12
N ILE A 153 8.63 -22.06 -11.28
CA ILE A 153 7.82 -21.53 -10.16
C ILE A 153 7.18 -22.68 -9.40
N TYR A 154 6.57 -23.63 -10.12
CA TYR A 154 5.96 -24.80 -9.52
C TYR A 154 6.99 -25.70 -8.81
N GLU A 155 8.13 -25.95 -9.45
CA GLU A 155 9.24 -26.70 -8.86
C GLU A 155 9.72 -26.05 -7.56
N TYR A 156 10.00 -24.74 -7.59
CA TYR A 156 10.42 -23.99 -6.40
C TYR A 156 9.39 -24.10 -5.28
N ALA A 157 8.13 -23.80 -5.56
CA ALA A 157 7.06 -23.84 -4.56
C ALA A 157 6.87 -25.22 -3.92
N THR A 158 7.20 -26.31 -4.64
CA THR A 158 7.04 -27.68 -4.15
C THR A 158 8.28 -28.26 -3.48
N THR A 159 9.49 -27.76 -3.81
CA THR A 159 10.76 -28.35 -3.38
C THR A 159 11.63 -27.44 -2.52
N ALA A 160 11.40 -26.12 -2.52
CA ALA A 160 12.19 -25.19 -1.74
C ALA A 160 12.17 -25.51 -0.24
N ASP A 161 13.26 -25.20 0.44
CA ASP A 161 13.30 -25.23 1.91
C ASP A 161 12.27 -24.29 2.49
N LEU A 162 11.52 -24.73 3.50
CA LEU A 162 10.49 -23.94 4.16
C LEU A 162 11.04 -22.63 4.76
N ALA A 163 12.30 -22.63 5.18
CA ALA A 163 12.97 -21.42 5.66
C ALA A 163 13.07 -20.31 4.60
N LEU A 164 13.00 -20.64 3.32
CA LEU A 164 12.98 -19.64 2.23
C LEU A 164 11.58 -19.03 2.00
N LEU A 165 10.55 -19.61 2.58
CA LEU A 165 9.15 -19.18 2.43
C LEU A 165 8.70 -18.18 3.51
N ASP A 166 9.60 -17.57 4.28
CA ASP A 166 9.28 -16.62 5.34
C ASP A 166 8.42 -15.44 4.87
N LYS A 167 8.67 -14.94 3.65
CA LYS A 167 7.86 -13.85 3.08
C LYS A 167 6.43 -14.30 2.76
N VAL A 168 6.26 -15.56 2.36
CA VAL A 168 4.94 -16.16 2.13
C VAL A 168 4.21 -16.34 3.44
N LYS A 169 4.91 -16.83 4.49
CA LYS A 169 4.35 -16.93 5.84
C LYS A 169 3.91 -15.57 6.35
N LEU A 170 4.74 -14.55 6.25
CA LEU A 170 4.40 -13.18 6.60
C LEU A 170 3.14 -12.70 5.86
N SER A 171 3.02 -13.00 4.56
CA SER A 171 1.82 -12.68 3.77
C SER A 171 0.56 -13.34 4.32
N ILE A 172 0.63 -14.61 4.68
CA ILE A 172 -0.49 -15.34 5.28
C ILE A 172 -0.89 -14.71 6.61
N ASP A 173 0.07 -14.49 7.50
CA ASP A 173 -0.18 -13.99 8.85
C ASP A 173 -0.79 -12.58 8.82
N VAL A 174 -0.15 -11.67 8.11
CA VAL A 174 -0.55 -10.25 8.03
C VAL A 174 -1.89 -10.09 7.31
N ASN A 175 -2.08 -10.74 6.16
CA ASN A 175 -3.34 -10.63 5.41
C ASN A 175 -4.50 -11.36 6.12
N THR A 176 -4.22 -12.39 6.92
CA THR A 176 -5.23 -13.03 7.78
C THR A 176 -5.63 -12.09 8.93
N ALA A 177 -4.69 -11.36 9.52
CA ALA A 177 -4.99 -10.43 10.59
C ALA A 177 -5.95 -9.33 10.15
N ILE A 178 -5.71 -8.68 9.02
CA ILE A 178 -6.61 -7.64 8.51
C ILE A 178 -7.96 -8.22 8.04
N SER A 179 -8.00 -9.45 7.52
CA SER A 179 -9.26 -10.12 7.18
C SER A 179 -10.11 -10.40 8.42
N ASN A 180 -9.49 -10.87 9.51
CA ASN A 180 -10.17 -11.08 10.78
C ASN A 180 -10.68 -9.76 11.37
N GLU A 181 -9.91 -8.68 11.27
CA GLU A 181 -10.32 -7.34 11.68
C GLU A 181 -11.56 -6.87 10.91
N GLY A 182 -11.59 -7.05 9.59
CA GLY A 182 -12.74 -6.71 8.76
C GLY A 182 -13.98 -7.58 9.01
N LEU A 183 -13.81 -8.78 9.56
CA LEU A 183 -14.93 -9.61 10.03
C LEU A 183 -15.42 -9.18 11.41
N ALA A 184 -14.55 -8.74 12.28
CA ALA A 184 -14.89 -8.33 13.65
C ALA A 184 -15.58 -6.97 13.70
N ASN A 185 -15.14 -6.02 12.88
CA ASN A 185 -15.56 -4.63 12.93
C ASN A 185 -16.23 -4.17 11.62
N PRO A 186 -17.13 -3.16 11.66
CA PRO A 186 -17.83 -2.66 10.47
C PRO A 186 -16.92 -1.72 9.67
N TYR A 187 -16.32 -2.22 8.61
CA TYR A 187 -15.51 -1.46 7.68
C TYR A 187 -16.15 -1.35 6.29
N GLY A 188 -16.11 -0.17 5.70
CA GLY A 188 -16.56 0.07 4.34
C GLY A 188 -17.97 -0.41 4.08
N LEU A 189 -18.14 -1.26 3.08
CA LEU A 189 -19.45 -1.85 2.71
C LEU A 189 -19.79 -3.11 3.52
N CYS A 190 -18.93 -3.56 4.41
CA CYS A 190 -19.11 -4.78 5.23
C CYS A 190 -19.42 -6.04 4.40
N ILE A 191 -18.86 -6.15 3.19
CA ILE A 191 -19.15 -7.25 2.27
C ILE A 191 -18.76 -8.60 2.87
N GLY A 192 -17.55 -8.68 3.45
CA GLY A 192 -17.09 -9.91 4.11
C GLY A 192 -17.95 -10.32 5.28
N ARG A 193 -18.35 -9.39 6.13
CA ARG A 193 -19.29 -9.62 7.23
C ARG A 193 -20.66 -10.05 6.74
N GLY A 194 -21.16 -9.42 5.67
CA GLY A 194 -22.44 -9.79 5.05
C GLY A 194 -22.45 -11.24 4.57
N PHE A 195 -21.34 -11.74 3.99
CA PHE A 195 -21.23 -13.17 3.66
C PHE A 195 -21.34 -14.07 4.88
N ARG A 196 -20.69 -13.73 5.99
CA ARG A 196 -20.79 -14.49 7.24
C ARG A 196 -22.19 -14.48 7.80
N GLU A 197 -22.81 -13.32 7.89
CA GLU A 197 -24.20 -13.20 8.37
C GLU A 197 -25.21 -13.96 7.50
N ASP A 198 -25.05 -13.94 6.18
CA ASP A 198 -25.88 -14.70 5.25
C ASP A 198 -25.76 -16.21 5.47
N ILE A 199 -24.54 -16.69 5.76
CA ILE A 199 -24.31 -18.10 6.10
C ILE A 199 -25.00 -18.45 7.41
N GLU A 200 -24.81 -17.65 8.46
CA GLU A 200 -25.40 -17.86 9.78
C GLU A 200 -26.94 -17.85 9.75
N LYS A 201 -27.52 -16.99 8.90
CA LYS A 201 -28.97 -16.91 8.68
C LYS A 201 -29.51 -17.98 7.73
N GLY A 202 -28.65 -18.80 7.13
CA GLY A 202 -29.04 -19.85 6.17
C GLY A 202 -29.41 -19.35 4.77
N TYR A 203 -29.14 -18.07 4.47
CA TYR A 203 -29.40 -17.50 3.14
C TYR A 203 -28.32 -17.88 2.12
N ARG A 204 -27.17 -18.33 2.58
CA ARG A 204 -26.04 -18.74 1.76
C ARG A 204 -25.41 -20.02 2.28
N ALA A 205 -24.99 -20.88 1.36
CA ALA A 205 -24.31 -22.13 1.72
C ALA A 205 -22.89 -21.83 2.31
N ASP A 206 -22.55 -22.56 3.38
CA ASP A 206 -21.18 -22.56 3.93
C ASP A 206 -20.26 -23.44 3.07
N SER A 207 -19.79 -22.88 1.96
CA SER A 207 -18.93 -23.55 1.00
C SER A 207 -17.50 -23.02 1.05
N LEU A 208 -16.55 -23.73 0.41
CA LEU A 208 -15.18 -23.26 0.21
C LEU A 208 -15.15 -21.90 -0.50
N VAL A 209 -15.99 -21.73 -1.51
CA VAL A 209 -16.06 -20.50 -2.30
C VAL A 209 -16.56 -19.34 -1.45
N THR A 210 -17.66 -19.55 -0.72
CA THR A 210 -18.25 -18.52 0.13
C THR A 210 -17.27 -18.08 1.22
N TYR A 211 -16.58 -19.02 1.85
CA TYR A 211 -15.59 -18.72 2.88
C TYR A 211 -14.36 -17.99 2.31
N ALA A 212 -13.92 -18.32 1.10
CA ALA A 212 -12.85 -17.59 0.42
C ALA A 212 -13.26 -16.14 0.09
N MET A 213 -14.51 -15.95 -0.37
CA MET A 213 -15.05 -14.61 -0.63
C MET A 213 -15.20 -13.80 0.65
N GLU A 214 -15.67 -14.41 1.73
CA GLU A 214 -15.79 -13.79 3.06
C GLU A 214 -14.46 -13.22 3.51
N LEU A 215 -13.40 -14.05 3.57
CA LEU A 215 -12.08 -13.61 4.04
C LEU A 215 -11.45 -12.54 3.14
N ALA A 216 -11.51 -12.72 1.82
CA ALA A 216 -10.91 -11.78 0.89
C ALA A 216 -11.62 -10.41 0.91
N SER A 217 -12.96 -10.41 0.95
CA SER A 217 -13.76 -9.18 0.99
C SER A 217 -13.57 -8.44 2.32
N ALA A 218 -13.57 -9.15 3.45
CA ALA A 218 -13.39 -8.53 4.76
C ALA A 218 -12.02 -7.82 4.88
N GLY A 219 -10.96 -8.45 4.41
CA GLY A 219 -9.64 -7.82 4.39
C GLY A 219 -9.58 -6.58 3.48
N ALA A 220 -10.25 -6.64 2.32
CA ALA A 220 -10.35 -5.50 1.42
C ALA A 220 -11.19 -4.36 2.03
N ASP A 221 -12.34 -4.68 2.66
CA ASP A 221 -13.19 -3.71 3.36
C ASP A 221 -12.39 -2.97 4.44
N ALA A 222 -11.71 -3.70 5.33
CA ALA A 222 -10.89 -3.13 6.40
C ALA A 222 -9.76 -2.24 5.85
N ARG A 223 -9.00 -2.76 4.86
CA ARG A 223 -7.91 -2.01 4.25
C ARG A 223 -8.37 -0.71 3.62
N MET A 224 -9.42 -0.77 2.80
CA MET A 224 -9.90 0.40 2.05
C MET A 224 -10.55 1.44 2.95
N ALA A 225 -11.11 1.02 4.07
CA ALA A 225 -11.67 1.93 5.08
C ALA A 225 -10.61 2.46 6.08
N GLY A 226 -9.33 2.12 5.91
CA GLY A 226 -8.24 2.69 6.71
C GLY A 226 -8.01 2.00 8.06
N ALA A 227 -8.30 0.71 8.18
CA ALA A 227 -7.89 -0.05 9.36
C ALA A 227 -6.39 0.08 9.61
N ASP A 228 -5.99 0.31 10.87
CA ASP A 228 -4.59 0.50 11.27
C ASP A 228 -3.85 -0.84 11.38
N LEU A 229 -3.87 -1.59 10.29
CA LEU A 229 -3.16 -2.86 10.16
C LEU A 229 -2.43 -2.93 8.82
N PRO A 230 -1.22 -3.52 8.81
CA PRO A 230 -0.46 -3.69 7.57
C PRO A 230 -1.11 -4.74 6.66
N VAL A 231 -0.74 -4.68 5.38
CA VAL A 231 -1.02 -5.73 4.39
C VAL A 231 0.24 -6.06 3.62
N VAL A 232 0.40 -7.31 3.25
CA VAL A 232 1.43 -7.71 2.29
C VAL A 232 0.83 -7.66 0.89
N SER A 233 1.40 -6.79 0.05
CA SER A 233 0.95 -6.59 -1.33
C SER A 233 1.48 -7.68 -2.27
N ASN A 234 0.76 -7.90 -3.35
CA ASN A 234 1.25 -8.63 -4.52
C ASN A 234 1.18 -7.70 -5.73
N SER A 235 2.21 -7.72 -6.58
CA SER A 235 2.30 -6.88 -7.80
C SER A 235 1.98 -5.41 -7.54
N GLY A 236 2.43 -4.86 -6.40
CA GLY A 236 2.22 -3.46 -6.02
C GLY A 236 0.79 -3.10 -5.57
N SER A 237 -0.06 -4.09 -5.28
CA SER A 237 -1.43 -3.87 -4.80
C SER A 237 -1.72 -4.68 -3.52
N GLY A 238 -2.13 -3.99 -2.45
CA GLY A 238 -2.50 -4.65 -1.19
C GLY A 238 -3.76 -5.49 -1.33
N ASN A 239 -4.79 -5.01 -2.04
CA ASN A 239 -5.99 -5.81 -2.31
C ASN A 239 -5.69 -7.06 -3.13
N GLN A 240 -4.74 -6.98 -4.08
CA GLN A 240 -4.29 -8.16 -4.81
C GLN A 240 -3.57 -9.14 -3.90
N GLY A 241 -2.75 -8.67 -2.96
CA GLY A 241 -2.14 -9.51 -1.94
C GLY A 241 -3.17 -10.27 -1.10
N ILE A 242 -4.20 -9.58 -0.61
CA ILE A 242 -5.32 -10.19 0.12
C ILE A 242 -6.06 -11.20 -0.76
N ALA A 243 -6.43 -10.80 -1.99
CA ALA A 243 -7.18 -11.66 -2.93
C ALA A 243 -6.39 -12.91 -3.37
N CYS A 244 -5.06 -12.84 -3.41
CA CYS A 244 -4.21 -13.99 -3.69
C CYS A 244 -4.07 -14.92 -2.48
N THR A 245 -3.91 -14.37 -1.27
CA THR A 245 -3.58 -15.13 -0.07
C THR A 245 -4.81 -15.75 0.59
N MET A 246 -5.89 -14.99 0.75
CA MET A 246 -7.05 -15.41 1.55
C MET A 246 -7.80 -16.62 1.00
N PRO A 247 -7.98 -16.82 -0.31
CA PRO A 247 -8.57 -18.05 -0.82
C PRO A 247 -7.76 -19.31 -0.48
N VAL A 248 -6.42 -19.22 -0.48
CA VAL A 248 -5.57 -20.34 -0.07
C VAL A 248 -5.75 -20.65 1.40
N VAL A 249 -5.76 -19.62 2.26
CA VAL A 249 -6.01 -19.73 3.69
C VAL A 249 -7.40 -20.35 3.96
N ALA A 250 -8.42 -19.90 3.23
CA ALA A 250 -9.77 -20.43 3.36
C ALA A 250 -9.84 -21.92 3.05
N VAL A 251 -9.23 -22.34 1.94
CA VAL A 251 -9.16 -23.76 1.54
C VAL A 251 -8.39 -24.57 2.57
N ALA A 252 -7.23 -24.07 3.00
CA ALA A 252 -6.39 -24.73 3.99
C ALA A 252 -7.14 -24.98 5.30
N LYS A 253 -7.81 -23.97 5.82
CA LYS A 253 -8.62 -24.08 7.06
C LYS A 253 -9.80 -25.04 6.91
N LYS A 254 -10.57 -24.92 5.83
CA LYS A 254 -11.75 -25.80 5.60
C LYS A 254 -11.38 -27.27 5.35
N ARG A 255 -10.19 -27.52 4.79
CA ARG A 255 -9.72 -28.88 4.50
C ARG A 255 -8.81 -29.45 5.58
N GLY A 256 -8.37 -28.65 6.55
CA GLY A 256 -7.47 -29.10 7.62
C GLY A 256 -6.11 -29.55 7.10
N VAL A 257 -5.58 -28.91 6.05
CA VAL A 257 -4.25 -29.25 5.51
C VAL A 257 -3.14 -28.73 6.43
N SER A 258 -1.93 -29.28 6.30
CA SER A 258 -0.78 -28.84 7.11
C SER A 258 -0.34 -27.40 6.75
N GLU A 259 0.37 -26.76 7.69
CA GLU A 259 0.97 -25.43 7.47
C GLU A 259 1.90 -25.44 6.25
N GLU A 260 2.71 -26.49 6.10
CA GLU A 260 3.59 -26.64 4.94
C GLU A 260 2.80 -26.64 3.62
N GLN A 261 1.72 -27.42 3.55
CA GLN A 261 0.88 -27.47 2.35
C GLN A 261 0.26 -26.11 2.04
N MET A 262 -0.16 -25.37 3.08
CA MET A 262 -0.71 -24.02 2.92
C MET A 262 0.36 -23.03 2.43
N LEU A 263 1.58 -23.06 2.99
CA LEU A 263 2.69 -22.21 2.59
C LEU A 263 3.07 -22.44 1.12
N ARG A 264 3.26 -23.70 0.72
CA ARG A 264 3.61 -24.07 -0.66
C ARG A 264 2.52 -23.67 -1.66
N ALA A 265 1.26 -23.83 -1.28
CA ALA A 265 0.13 -23.40 -2.12
C ALA A 265 0.05 -21.87 -2.26
N ALA A 266 0.33 -21.12 -1.19
CA ALA A 266 0.35 -19.67 -1.21
C ALA A 266 1.53 -19.12 -2.02
N ASP A 267 2.72 -19.74 -1.93
CA ASP A 267 3.89 -19.38 -2.72
C ASP A 267 3.60 -19.50 -4.22
N ARG A 268 3.12 -20.66 -4.65
CA ARG A 268 2.77 -20.92 -6.05
C ARG A 268 1.78 -19.88 -6.61
N LYS A 269 0.82 -19.40 -5.81
CA LYS A 269 -0.19 -18.45 -6.24
C LYS A 269 0.31 -17.01 -6.20
N SER A 270 1.30 -16.71 -5.37
CA SER A 270 1.84 -15.36 -5.20
C SER A 270 2.80 -14.94 -6.31
N VAL A 271 3.26 -15.87 -7.12
CA VAL A 271 4.27 -15.63 -8.16
C VAL A 271 3.64 -15.49 -9.57
N VAL A 272 2.36 -15.81 -9.73
CA VAL A 272 1.58 -15.65 -10.98
C VAL A 272 0.73 -14.35 -10.91
#